data_f99b969563aeecb9961ab4b8d9553f68
#
_entry.id   f99b969563aeecb9961ab4b8d9553f68
#
_cell.length_a   1.000
_cell.length_b   1.000
_cell.length_c   1.000
_cell.angle_alpha   90.00
_cell.angle_beta   90.00
_cell.angle_gamma   90.00
#
_symmetry.space_group_name_H-M   'P 1'
#
loop_
_entity.id
_entity.type
_entity.pdbx_description
1 polymer ?
#
loop_
_entity_poly.entity_id
_entity_poly.type
_entity_poly.pdbx_seq_one_letter_code
_entity_poly.pdbx_strand_id
1 'polypeptide(L)' 'MDADDARDDATRPGVVSVEGAVVEVLPHAMYRVAVDGGRQVLAHAPGGPQRNFVRLLVGDRVIVELAPADRTRGRIVRRR' A
#
# COMPACT_ATOMS: atom_id res chain seq x y z
N MET A 1 12.90 17.26 -6.98
CA MET A 1 12.49 16.73 -7.26
C MET A 1 12.00 15.90 -6.61
N ASP A 2 11.34 16.07 -6.10
CA ASP A 2 10.86 15.38 -5.59
C ASP A 2 10.82 14.21 -6.04
N ALA A 3 11.22 14.21 -6.62
CA ALA A 3 11.34 13.00 -7.18
C ALA A 3 11.84 11.92 -6.32
N ASP A 4 12.23 12.27 -5.16
CA ASP A 4 12.72 11.26 -4.26
C ASP A 4 11.74 10.19 -4.03
N ASP A 5 10.48 10.53 -3.80
CA ASP A 5 9.53 9.50 -3.54
C ASP A 5 9.30 8.63 -4.73
N ALA A 6 9.23 9.25 -5.86
CA ALA A 6 9.00 8.48 -7.05
C ALA A 6 10.15 7.54 -7.32
N ARG A 7 11.33 8.01 -7.04
CA ARG A 7 12.47 7.16 -7.28
C ARG A 7 12.49 5.97 -6.39
N ASP A 8 12.11 6.16 -5.16
CA ASP A 8 12.08 5.04 -4.25
C ASP A 8 11.17 3.97 -4.74
N ASP A 9 10.02 4.37 -5.23
CA ASP A 9 9.08 3.39 -5.72
C ASP A 9 9.56 2.73 -6.98
N ALA A 10 10.23 3.48 -7.81
CA ALA A 10 10.58 3.00 -9.13
C ALA A 10 11.85 2.20 -9.16
N THR A 11 12.66 2.28 -8.12
CA THR A 11 13.98 1.69 -8.22
C THR A 11 14.05 0.25 -7.81
N ARG A 12 12.98 -0.33 -7.34
CA ARG A 12 13.00 -1.72 -6.95
C ARG A 12 12.57 -2.59 -8.10
N PRO A 13 13.45 -3.46 -8.58
CA PRO A 13 13.08 -4.31 -9.70
C PRO A 13 11.91 -5.19 -9.34
N GLY A 14 10.94 -5.24 -10.24
CA GLY A 14 9.80 -6.10 -10.03
C GLY A 14 8.73 -5.55 -9.13
N VAL A 15 8.93 -4.37 -8.55
CA VAL A 15 7.95 -3.78 -7.66
C VAL A 15 7.01 -2.89 -8.47
N VAL A 16 5.73 -3.05 -8.25
CA VAL A 16 4.70 -2.25 -8.89
C VAL A 16 3.93 -1.54 -7.80
N SER A 17 3.76 -0.24 -7.94
CA SER A 17 2.98 0.55 -7.00
C SER A 17 1.64 0.86 -7.62
N VAL A 18 0.59 0.70 -6.84
CA VAL A 18 -0.76 0.97 -7.31
C VAL A 18 -1.49 1.77 -6.26
N GLU A 19 -2.46 2.53 -6.70
CA GLU A 19 -3.32 3.27 -5.79
C GLU A 19 -4.61 2.49 -5.59
N GLY A 20 -5.11 2.51 -4.36
CA GLY A 20 -6.36 1.85 -4.06
C GLY A 20 -7.04 2.48 -2.86
N ALA A 21 -8.17 1.93 -2.50
CA ALA A 21 -8.93 2.39 -1.34
C ALA A 21 -9.08 1.24 -0.36
N VAL A 22 -8.92 1.55 0.91
CA VAL A 22 -9.11 0.56 1.95
C VAL A 22 -10.59 0.19 1.99
N VAL A 23 -10.89 -1.09 1.89
CA VAL A 23 -12.26 -1.56 1.96
C VAL A 23 -12.53 -2.38 3.21
N GLU A 24 -11.49 -2.84 3.88
CA GLU A 24 -11.67 -3.60 5.11
C GLU A 24 -10.43 -3.47 5.97
N VAL A 25 -10.62 -3.30 7.27
CA VAL A 25 -9.53 -3.25 8.22
C VAL A 25 -9.47 -4.60 8.91
N LEU A 26 -8.30 -5.22 8.89
CA LEU A 26 -8.10 -6.56 9.39
C LEU A 26 -7.15 -6.52 10.59
N PRO A 27 -7.09 -7.59 11.37
CA PRO A 27 -6.15 -7.62 12.49
C PRO A 27 -4.70 -7.55 12.03
N HIS A 28 -3.83 -7.21 12.95
CA HIS A 28 -2.38 -7.25 12.76
C HIS A 28 -1.91 -6.27 11.69
N ALA A 29 -2.53 -5.10 11.65
CA ALA A 29 -2.14 -4.05 10.72
C ALA A 29 -2.24 -4.48 9.26
N MET A 30 -3.21 -5.32 8.97
CA MET A 30 -3.49 -5.76 7.62
C MET A 30 -4.73 -5.05 7.11
N TYR A 31 -4.76 -4.83 5.81
CA TYR A 31 -5.87 -4.11 5.19
C TYR A 31 -6.19 -4.74 3.86
N ARG A 32 -7.47 -4.81 3.57
CA ARG A 32 -7.88 -5.20 2.23
C ARG A 32 -8.09 -3.94 1.43
N VAL A 33 -7.42 -3.85 0.30
CA VAL A 33 -7.39 -2.64 -0.51
C VAL A 33 -7.91 -2.99 -1.89
N ALA A 34 -8.91 -2.22 -2.34
CA ALA A 34 -9.43 -2.39 -3.69
C ALA A 34 -8.60 -1.52 -4.63
N VAL A 35 -8.05 -2.14 -5.65
CA VAL A 35 -7.24 -1.46 -6.63
C VAL A 35 -7.96 -1.51 -7.98
N ASP A 36 -7.29 -0.97 -9.00
CA ASP A 36 -7.91 -0.87 -10.31
C ASP A 36 -8.43 -2.22 -10.80
N GLY A 37 -9.50 -2.16 -11.54
CA GLY A 37 -10.06 -3.37 -12.12
C GLY A 37 -10.88 -4.20 -11.18
N GLY A 38 -11.17 -3.68 -10.00
CA GLY A 38 -11.98 -4.40 -9.05
C GLY A 38 -11.23 -5.46 -8.28
N ARG A 39 -9.93 -5.55 -8.47
CA ARG A 39 -9.15 -6.52 -7.72
C ARG A 39 -8.94 -6.04 -6.31
N GLN A 40 -8.73 -6.97 -5.42
CA GLN A 40 -8.43 -6.64 -4.04
C GLN A 40 -7.10 -7.27 -3.67
N VAL A 41 -6.32 -6.53 -2.91
CA VAL A 41 -5.04 -7.03 -2.42
C VAL A 41 -5.03 -6.95 -0.92
N LEU A 42 -4.27 -7.83 -0.31
CA LEU A 42 -4.06 -7.84 1.13
C LEU A 42 -2.78 -7.08 1.38
N ALA A 43 -2.90 -5.96 2.08
CA ALA A 43 -1.78 -5.06 2.26
C ALA A 43 -1.45 -4.90 3.72
N HIS A 44 -0.18 -4.87 4.00
CA HIS A 44 0.34 -4.72 5.34
C HIS A 44 0.79 -3.27 5.52
N ALA A 45 0.41 -2.66 6.64
CA ALA A 45 0.85 -1.32 6.96
C ALA A 45 2.00 -1.44 7.94
N PRO A 46 3.23 -1.11 7.53
CA PRO A 46 4.36 -1.24 8.44
C PRO A 46 4.19 -0.32 9.62
N GLY A 47 4.47 -0.83 10.79
CA GLY A 47 4.41 -0.04 12.00
C GLY A 47 5.69 0.72 12.20
N GLY A 48 5.78 1.35 13.34
CA GLY A 48 7.00 2.01 13.72
C GLY A 48 6.75 3.47 14.03
N PRO A 49 7.56 4.03 14.90
CA PRO A 49 7.29 5.37 15.36
C PRO A 49 7.41 6.44 14.29
N GLN A 50 8.16 6.18 13.26
CA GLN A 50 8.32 7.19 12.23
C GLN A 50 7.24 7.11 11.15
N ARG A 51 6.31 6.20 11.27
CA ARG A 51 5.25 6.10 10.28
C ARG A 51 4.11 7.03 10.64
N ASN A 52 3.54 7.64 9.63
CA ASN A 52 2.49 8.61 9.86
C ASN A 52 1.10 8.04 9.79
N PHE A 53 0.92 6.89 9.15
CA PHE A 53 -0.43 6.37 9.10
C PHE A 53 -0.62 5.51 10.32
N VAL A 54 -0.94 6.17 11.39
CA VAL A 54 -1.21 5.50 12.64
C VAL A 54 -2.41 4.60 12.50
N ARG A 55 -3.38 5.06 11.77
CA ARG A 55 -4.60 4.29 11.60
C ARG A 55 -5.18 4.60 10.22
N LEU A 56 -5.53 3.57 9.51
CA LEU A 56 -6.22 3.71 8.25
C LEU A 56 -7.65 3.26 8.42
N LEU A 57 -8.55 3.90 7.72
CA LEU A 57 -9.98 3.61 7.82
C LEU A 57 -10.48 3.22 6.46
N VAL A 58 -11.61 2.53 6.46
CA VAL A 58 -12.29 2.20 5.21
C VAL A 58 -12.56 3.49 4.46
N GLY A 59 -12.21 3.51 3.19
CA GLY A 59 -12.34 4.68 2.36
C GLY A 59 -11.07 5.46 2.16
N ASP A 60 -10.06 5.23 2.99
CA ASP A 60 -8.80 5.94 2.82
C ASP A 60 -8.13 5.49 1.53
N ARG A 61 -7.56 6.45 0.83
CA ARG A 61 -6.80 6.16 -0.38
C ARG A 61 -5.34 5.95 -0.01
N VAL A 62 -4.75 4.92 -0.57
CA VAL A 62 -3.39 4.54 -0.20
C VAL A 62 -2.63 4.14 -1.45
N ILE A 63 -1.31 4.18 -1.35
CA ILE A 63 -0.42 3.64 -2.38
C ILE A 63 0.14 2.34 -1.83
N VAL A 64 0.04 1.30 -2.62
CA VAL A 64 0.45 -0.04 -2.23
C VAL A 64 1.53 -0.52 -3.17
N GLU A 65 2.64 -1.02 -2.62
CA GLU A 65 3.64 -1.72 -3.40
C GLU A 65 3.25 -3.19 -3.40
N LEU A 66 3.06 -3.75 -4.58
CA LEU A 66 2.68 -5.14 -4.71
C LEU A 66 3.92 -6.03 -4.63
N ALA A 67 3.77 -7.18 -4.00
CA ALA A 67 4.87 -8.12 -3.91
C ALA A 67 5.20 -8.66 -5.29
N PRO A 68 6.47 -8.73 -5.66
CA PRO A 68 6.80 -9.20 -7.01
C PRO A 68 6.35 -10.61 -7.29
N ALA A 69 6.40 -11.46 -6.29
CA ALA A 69 6.05 -12.86 -6.48
C ALA A 69 4.57 -13.13 -6.31
N ASP A 70 3.84 -12.23 -5.69
CA ASP A 70 2.43 -12.48 -5.39
C ASP A 70 1.69 -11.15 -5.39
N ARG A 71 1.06 -10.84 -6.50
CA ARG A 71 0.41 -9.56 -6.67
C ARG A 71 -0.91 -9.45 -5.93
N THR A 72 -1.29 -10.47 -5.18
CA THR A 72 -2.44 -10.37 -4.31
C THR A 72 -2.05 -9.84 -2.94
N ARG A 73 -0.77 -9.59 -2.71
CA ARG A 73 -0.27 -9.09 -1.46
C ARG A 73 0.60 -7.88 -1.71
N GLY A 74 0.67 -7.02 -0.71
CA GLY A 74 1.49 -5.85 -0.85
C GLY A 74 1.72 -5.15 0.46
N ARG A 75 2.34 -4.00 0.39
CA ARG A 75 2.64 -3.18 1.53
C ARG A 75 2.17 -1.77 1.25
N ILE A 76 1.48 -1.17 2.21
CA ILE A 76 1.06 0.21 2.09
C ILE A 76 2.27 1.08 2.38
N VAL A 77 2.63 1.92 1.43
CA VAL A 77 3.81 2.76 1.58
C VAL A 77 3.45 4.20 1.86
N ARG A 78 2.22 4.59 1.55
CA ARG A 78 1.85 5.98 1.74
C ARG A 78 0.34 6.11 1.71
N ARG A 79 -0.19 7.04 2.47
CA ARG A 79 -1.59 7.41 2.40
C ARG A 79 -1.72 8.64 1.52
N ARG A 80 -2.71 8.62 0.67
CA ARG A 80 -2.94 9.74 -0.21
C ARG A 80 -3.70 10.86 0.47
#